data_ad4b720f918589371c31aa8c4e29c63c
#
_entry.id   ad4b720f918589371c31aa8c4e29c63c
#
_cell.length_a   1.000
_cell.length_b   1.000
_cell.length_c   1.000
_cell.angle_alpha   90.00
_cell.angle_beta   90.00
_cell.angle_gamma   90.00
#
_symmetry.space_group_name_H-M   'P 1'
#
loop_
_entity.id
_entity.type
_entity.pdbx_description
1 polymer ?
#
loop_
_entity_poly.entity_id
_entity_poly.type
_entity_poly.pdbx_seq_one_letter_code
_entity_poly.pdbx_strand_id
1 'polypeptide(L)'
;MKKETIGMFGGKFLIVHKGHVHAMRKAAAMVDKLYVIVTYNVMFEREVYFHKSKIAPIAVEQRLRWWHEITKELDNVHVYAIEETNINKNADTHIDADTNAYAHANVEPDWESCADSIKTLIGKSIDFIFSSEPSYSDYFDDLYPKAKHIIIDADRQLYPISASQLRHDGAIQHWDMLPDAVKPCFAKSVVIVGTESTGKTTLAKNLAHHYDTCYVEEAGRKFYEEINAEIVLLEDFAQIAYEHKYHERQAKKAANKIYFVDTEAITTQFFSMAYLDVRQSVLDEIAKLQDYDLWLFLEADIEWVADGLRSFGDTQVRDKNNQRLKSLFNEFEVRYHIISGNYDERYKESLKYIDKLLTQ
;
A
#
# COMPACT_ATOMS: atom_id res chain seq x y z
N MET A 1 -8.09 -44.95 -9.77
CA MET A 1 -7.45 -43.63 -9.51
C MET A 1 -8.15 -43.05 -8.31
N LYS A 2 -7.42 -42.50 -7.34
CA LYS A 2 -8.01 -41.78 -6.21
C LYS A 2 -8.73 -40.54 -6.76
N LYS A 3 -9.98 -40.31 -6.34
CA LYS A 3 -10.73 -39.13 -6.76
C LYS A 3 -10.00 -37.89 -6.27
N GLU A 4 -9.76 -36.91 -7.16
CA GLU A 4 -9.19 -35.61 -6.81
C GLU A 4 -10.12 -34.88 -5.83
N THR A 5 -9.58 -34.38 -4.72
CA THR A 5 -10.35 -33.64 -3.72
C THR A 5 -10.30 -32.14 -4.00
N ILE A 6 -11.46 -31.50 -4.00
CA ILE A 6 -11.63 -30.06 -4.31
C ILE A 6 -12.04 -29.30 -3.06
N GLY A 7 -11.28 -28.26 -2.71
CA GLY A 7 -11.60 -27.35 -1.63
C GLY A 7 -11.88 -25.93 -2.11
N MET A 8 -12.67 -25.19 -1.34
CA MET A 8 -12.94 -23.77 -1.53
C MET A 8 -12.64 -23.00 -0.24
N PHE A 9 -11.99 -21.85 -0.37
CA PHE A 9 -11.77 -20.87 0.68
C PHE A 9 -12.21 -19.50 0.17
N GLY A 10 -13.40 -19.05 0.58
CA GLY A 10 -14.04 -17.84 0.07
C GLY A 10 -14.03 -16.70 1.07
N GLY A 11 -14.08 -15.46 0.56
CA GLY A 11 -14.25 -14.26 1.38
C GLY A 11 -14.02 -12.96 0.62
N LYS A 12 -14.44 -11.86 1.21
CA LYS A 12 -14.20 -10.51 0.63
C LYS A 12 -12.75 -10.07 0.75
N PHE A 13 -12.03 -10.55 1.78
CA PHE A 13 -10.62 -10.24 2.02
C PHE A 13 -10.31 -8.75 1.91
N LEU A 14 -11.13 -7.91 2.52
CA LEU A 14 -11.05 -6.45 2.46
C LEU A 14 -9.77 -5.89 3.10
N ILE A 15 -9.11 -6.68 3.95
CA ILE A 15 -7.68 -6.70 4.19
C ILE A 15 -7.28 -8.15 4.44
N VAL A 16 -6.38 -8.67 3.61
CA VAL A 16 -5.78 -9.97 3.89
C VAL A 16 -4.84 -9.85 5.08
N HIS A 17 -5.03 -10.70 6.08
CA HIS A 17 -4.17 -10.75 7.28
C HIS A 17 -3.61 -12.16 7.51
N LYS A 18 -2.64 -12.30 8.41
CA LYS A 18 -1.96 -13.58 8.67
C LYS A 18 -2.91 -14.70 9.07
N GLY A 19 -4.04 -14.40 9.72
CA GLY A 19 -5.08 -15.39 10.00
C GLY A 19 -5.69 -16.00 8.74
N HIS A 20 -6.00 -15.18 7.73
CA HIS A 20 -6.48 -15.67 6.44
C HIS A 20 -5.43 -16.56 5.75
N VAL A 21 -4.17 -16.14 5.76
CA VAL A 21 -3.06 -16.92 5.16
C VAL A 21 -2.88 -18.25 5.86
N HIS A 22 -2.97 -18.27 7.20
CA HIS A 22 -2.90 -19.48 8.00
C HIS A 22 -4.04 -20.46 7.65
N ALA A 23 -5.28 -19.97 7.62
CA ALA A 23 -6.45 -20.78 7.26
C ALA A 23 -6.32 -21.34 5.84
N MET A 24 -5.96 -20.51 4.87
CA MET A 24 -5.73 -20.92 3.49
C MET A 24 -4.63 -22.01 3.37
N ARG A 25 -3.48 -21.84 4.04
CA ARG A 25 -2.41 -22.86 4.00
C ARG A 25 -2.82 -24.18 4.62
N LYS A 26 -3.58 -24.17 5.73
CA LYS A 26 -4.16 -25.39 6.29
C LYS A 26 -5.13 -26.05 5.34
N ALA A 27 -6.00 -25.27 4.71
CA ALA A 27 -6.94 -25.75 3.70
C ALA A 27 -6.22 -26.39 2.49
N ALA A 28 -5.19 -25.72 1.97
CA ALA A 28 -4.37 -26.21 0.85
C ALA A 28 -3.68 -27.56 1.14
N ALA A 29 -3.26 -27.78 2.39
CA ALA A 29 -2.67 -29.05 2.81
C ALA A 29 -3.68 -30.22 2.92
N MET A 30 -4.98 -29.96 2.92
CA MET A 30 -6.03 -30.95 3.11
C MET A 30 -6.65 -31.44 1.80
N VAL A 31 -6.39 -30.77 0.67
CA VAL A 31 -7.03 -31.06 -0.63
C VAL A 31 -6.02 -31.11 -1.77
N ASP A 32 -6.39 -31.81 -2.85
CA ASP A 32 -5.57 -31.88 -4.05
C ASP A 32 -5.64 -30.57 -4.86
N LYS A 33 -6.76 -29.82 -4.78
CA LYS A 33 -6.92 -28.47 -5.34
C LYS A 33 -7.72 -27.57 -4.40
N LEU A 34 -7.21 -26.39 -4.12
CA LEU A 34 -7.88 -25.35 -3.37
C LEU A 34 -8.21 -24.15 -4.27
N TYR A 35 -9.44 -23.73 -4.27
CA TYR A 35 -9.90 -22.51 -4.91
C TYR A 35 -10.06 -21.42 -3.87
N VAL A 36 -9.24 -20.36 -3.96
CA VAL A 36 -9.39 -19.12 -3.17
C VAL A 36 -10.29 -18.18 -3.97
N ILE A 37 -11.47 -17.91 -3.46
CA ILE A 37 -12.47 -17.08 -4.13
C ILE A 37 -12.57 -15.73 -3.43
N VAL A 38 -12.15 -14.68 -4.11
CA VAL A 38 -12.31 -13.29 -3.67
C VAL A 38 -13.67 -12.80 -4.14
N THR A 39 -14.64 -12.73 -3.24
CA THR A 39 -15.95 -12.16 -3.59
C THR A 39 -15.90 -10.64 -3.44
N TYR A 40 -16.61 -9.92 -4.30
CA TYR A 40 -16.63 -8.46 -4.25
C TYR A 40 -17.95 -7.87 -4.73
N ASN A 41 -18.28 -6.71 -4.14
CA ASN A 41 -19.35 -5.83 -4.59
C ASN A 41 -18.96 -4.40 -4.22
N VAL A 42 -18.48 -3.64 -5.20
CA VAL A 42 -17.84 -2.32 -4.99
C VAL A 42 -18.76 -1.34 -4.27
N MET A 43 -20.05 -1.28 -4.67
CA MET A 43 -21.02 -0.35 -4.06
C MET A 43 -21.32 -0.74 -2.62
N PHE A 44 -21.68 -2.01 -2.40
CA PHE A 44 -21.96 -2.53 -1.08
C PHE A 44 -20.76 -2.42 -0.12
N GLU A 45 -19.56 -2.77 -0.60
CA GLU A 45 -18.33 -2.66 0.21
C GLU A 45 -18.07 -1.22 0.66
N ARG A 46 -18.25 -0.24 -0.25
CA ARG A 46 -18.06 1.18 0.07
C ARG A 46 -19.04 1.66 1.14
N GLU A 47 -20.30 1.31 1.02
CA GLU A 47 -21.35 1.75 1.92
C GLU A 47 -21.31 1.05 3.28
N VAL A 48 -21.06 -0.26 3.30
CA VAL A 48 -21.17 -1.07 4.52
C VAL A 48 -19.84 -1.17 5.27
N TYR A 49 -18.73 -1.41 4.57
CA TYR A 49 -17.48 -1.73 5.23
C TYR A 49 -16.51 -0.54 5.33
N PHE A 50 -16.60 0.43 4.43
CA PHE A 50 -15.63 1.52 4.38
C PHE A 50 -16.16 2.89 4.85
N HIS A 51 -17.45 3.08 5.04
CA HIS A 51 -17.99 4.39 5.44
C HIS A 51 -17.46 4.90 6.80
N LYS A 52 -17.08 4.00 7.73
CA LYS A 52 -16.47 4.30 9.03
C LYS A 52 -15.05 3.75 9.16
N SER A 53 -14.45 3.35 8.07
CA SER A 53 -13.11 2.76 8.04
C SER A 53 -12.04 3.85 8.03
N LYS A 54 -10.95 3.63 8.78
CA LYS A 54 -9.73 4.44 8.65
C LYS A 54 -8.95 4.13 7.36
N ILE A 55 -9.34 3.08 6.64
CA ILE A 55 -8.70 2.61 5.43
C ILE A 55 -9.61 2.88 4.24
N ALA A 56 -9.03 3.41 3.16
CA ALA A 56 -9.74 3.62 1.91
C ALA A 56 -10.21 2.28 1.28
N PRO A 57 -11.26 2.29 0.46
CA PRO A 57 -11.71 1.11 -0.28
C PRO A 57 -10.59 0.45 -1.07
N ILE A 58 -10.50 -0.87 -0.98
CA ILE A 58 -9.45 -1.68 -1.62
C ILE A 58 -10.03 -2.36 -2.85
N ALA A 59 -9.50 -2.03 -4.02
CA ALA A 59 -9.91 -2.63 -5.28
C ALA A 59 -9.73 -4.16 -5.30
N VAL A 60 -10.59 -4.88 -6.01
CA VAL A 60 -10.52 -6.34 -6.12
C VAL A 60 -9.21 -6.78 -6.78
N GLU A 61 -8.70 -6.04 -7.75
CA GLU A 61 -7.43 -6.31 -8.41
C GLU A 61 -6.25 -6.30 -7.42
N GLN A 62 -6.30 -5.40 -6.44
CA GLN A 62 -5.28 -5.35 -5.39
C GLN A 62 -5.37 -6.57 -4.46
N ARG A 63 -6.58 -7.01 -4.10
CA ARG A 63 -6.80 -8.22 -3.30
C ARG A 63 -6.36 -9.48 -4.04
N LEU A 64 -6.60 -9.56 -5.35
CA LEU A 64 -6.10 -10.63 -6.21
C LEU A 64 -4.57 -10.64 -6.27
N ARG A 65 -3.91 -9.48 -6.44
CA ARG A 65 -2.44 -9.38 -6.41
C ARG A 65 -1.86 -9.89 -5.09
N TRP A 66 -2.46 -9.57 -3.95
CA TRP A 66 -2.04 -10.10 -2.67
C TRP A 66 -2.13 -11.62 -2.63
N TRP A 67 -3.25 -12.19 -3.03
CA TRP A 67 -3.45 -13.63 -3.02
C TRP A 67 -2.50 -14.34 -4.01
N HIS A 68 -2.31 -13.83 -5.21
CA HIS A 68 -1.35 -14.38 -6.16
C HIS A 68 0.09 -14.36 -5.61
N GLU A 69 0.50 -13.27 -4.95
CA GLU A 69 1.83 -13.20 -4.34
C GLU A 69 1.96 -14.17 -3.14
N ILE A 70 0.93 -14.29 -2.31
CA ILE A 70 0.90 -15.18 -1.14
C ILE A 70 0.93 -16.67 -1.56
N THR A 71 0.32 -17.00 -2.68
CA THR A 71 0.13 -18.38 -3.13
C THR A 71 1.08 -18.80 -4.24
N LYS A 72 2.01 -17.95 -4.68
CA LYS A 72 2.88 -18.17 -5.85
C LYS A 72 3.72 -19.46 -5.80
N GLU A 73 3.97 -20.00 -4.61
CA GLU A 73 4.73 -21.23 -4.38
C GLU A 73 3.82 -22.45 -4.10
N LEU A 74 2.51 -22.31 -4.24
CA LEU A 74 1.52 -23.34 -3.96
C LEU A 74 0.83 -23.77 -5.25
N ASP A 75 1.34 -24.83 -5.90
CA ASP A 75 0.84 -25.29 -7.22
C ASP A 75 -0.61 -25.76 -7.19
N ASN A 76 -1.13 -26.15 -6.02
CA ASN A 76 -2.49 -26.62 -5.84
C ASN A 76 -3.50 -25.53 -5.45
N VAL A 77 -3.08 -24.25 -5.38
CA VAL A 77 -3.96 -23.12 -5.03
C VAL A 77 -4.27 -22.26 -6.26
N HIS A 78 -5.56 -22.09 -6.54
CA HIS A 78 -6.06 -21.31 -7.66
C HIS A 78 -6.87 -20.13 -7.15
N VAL A 79 -6.54 -18.90 -7.57
CA VAL A 79 -7.17 -17.66 -7.09
C VAL A 79 -8.08 -17.07 -8.16
N TYR A 80 -9.31 -16.76 -7.79
CA TYR A 80 -10.29 -16.12 -8.67
C TYR A 80 -11.08 -15.04 -7.95
N ALA A 81 -11.66 -14.11 -8.69
CA ALA A 81 -12.63 -13.15 -8.18
C ALA A 81 -14.03 -13.46 -8.75
N ILE A 82 -15.05 -13.22 -7.93
CA ILE A 82 -16.46 -13.31 -8.33
C ILE A 82 -17.18 -12.05 -7.84
N GLU A 83 -17.85 -11.39 -8.76
CA GLU A 83 -18.71 -10.26 -8.44
C GLU A 83 -20.03 -10.76 -7.83
N GLU A 84 -20.38 -10.21 -6.67
CA GLU A 84 -21.65 -10.50 -6.01
C GLU A 84 -22.73 -9.56 -6.54
N THR A 85 -23.83 -10.12 -6.95
CA THR A 85 -25.06 -9.35 -7.22
C THR A 85 -25.77 -9.01 -5.91
N ASN A 86 -26.67 -8.04 -5.95
CA ASN A 86 -27.44 -7.61 -4.78
C ASN A 86 -28.92 -7.98 -4.95
N ILE A 87 -29.53 -8.37 -3.85
CA ILE A 87 -31.00 -8.49 -3.75
C ILE A 87 -31.52 -7.26 -2.99
N ASN A 88 -32.50 -6.57 -3.58
CA ASN A 88 -33.26 -5.55 -2.85
C ASN A 88 -34.22 -6.26 -1.88
N LYS A 89 -33.98 -6.15 -0.57
CA LYS A 89 -34.96 -6.60 0.42
C LYS A 89 -36.09 -5.58 0.53
N ASN A 90 -37.32 -6.03 0.30
CA ASN A 90 -38.51 -5.34 0.79
C ASN A 90 -38.47 -5.32 2.32
N ALA A 91 -38.92 -4.21 2.94
CA ALA A 91 -38.67 -3.76 4.29
C ALA A 91 -39.13 -4.66 5.50
N ASP A 92 -39.34 -5.97 5.36
CA ASP A 92 -40.03 -6.83 6.33
C ASP A 92 -39.25 -8.08 6.81
N THR A 93 -37.95 -8.01 7.03
CA THR A 93 -37.25 -9.12 7.68
C THR A 93 -36.40 -8.66 8.88
N HIS A 94 -36.66 -9.26 10.05
CA HIS A 94 -35.91 -9.08 11.28
C HIS A 94 -34.45 -9.52 11.11
N ILE A 95 -33.53 -8.66 11.54
CA ILE A 95 -32.07 -8.85 11.50
C ILE A 95 -31.60 -9.20 12.91
N ASP A 96 -30.79 -10.24 13.01
CA ASP A 96 -30.11 -10.64 14.25
C ASP A 96 -29.07 -9.61 14.71
N ALA A 97 -28.97 -9.43 16.02
CA ALA A 97 -28.27 -8.30 16.68
C ALA A 97 -26.74 -8.29 16.53
N ASP A 98 -26.10 -9.36 16.04
CA ASP A 98 -24.63 -9.46 15.94
C ASP A 98 -24.04 -8.98 14.59
N THR A 99 -24.90 -8.62 13.62
CA THR A 99 -24.48 -8.12 12.29
C THR A 99 -24.88 -6.67 12.09
N ASN A 100 -24.57 -5.80 13.03
CA ASN A 100 -24.85 -4.35 12.97
C ASN A 100 -24.34 -3.59 11.71
N ALA A 101 -23.64 -4.26 10.80
CA ALA A 101 -23.17 -3.67 9.55
C ALA A 101 -24.27 -3.52 8.48
N TYR A 102 -25.34 -4.29 8.56
CA TYR A 102 -26.36 -4.34 7.50
C TYR A 102 -27.57 -3.42 7.72
N ALA A 103 -27.67 -2.77 8.88
CA ALA A 103 -28.86 -2.02 9.29
C ALA A 103 -29.14 -0.74 8.46
N HIS A 104 -28.23 -0.31 7.60
CA HIS A 104 -28.35 0.92 6.80
C HIS A 104 -28.42 0.72 5.28
N ALA A 105 -28.14 -0.48 4.77
CA ALA A 105 -28.28 -0.79 3.35
C ALA A 105 -29.54 -1.65 3.15
N ASN A 106 -30.52 -1.14 2.44
CA ASN A 106 -31.70 -1.95 1.97
C ASN A 106 -31.28 -3.00 0.93
N VAL A 107 -30.03 -3.47 0.96
CA VAL A 107 -29.42 -4.31 -0.07
C VAL A 107 -28.58 -5.39 0.61
N GLU A 108 -28.81 -6.64 0.28
CA GLU A 108 -27.98 -7.77 0.74
C GLU A 108 -27.33 -8.47 -0.45
N PRO A 109 -26.16 -9.13 -0.24
CA PRO A 109 -25.54 -9.97 -1.25
C PRO A 109 -26.46 -11.14 -1.63
N ASP A 110 -26.55 -11.45 -2.90
CA ASP A 110 -27.23 -12.65 -3.42
C ASP A 110 -26.29 -13.86 -3.28
N TRP A 111 -26.39 -14.55 -2.15
CA TRP A 111 -25.59 -15.73 -1.84
C TRP A 111 -25.82 -16.89 -2.79
N GLU A 112 -27.07 -17.09 -3.27
CA GLU A 112 -27.40 -18.18 -4.19
C GLU A 112 -26.76 -17.96 -5.56
N SER A 113 -26.92 -16.77 -6.13
CA SER A 113 -26.30 -16.40 -7.41
C SER A 113 -24.77 -16.46 -7.33
N CYS A 114 -24.19 -16.01 -6.20
CA CYS A 114 -22.76 -16.10 -5.96
C CYS A 114 -22.30 -17.58 -5.91
N ALA A 115 -23.02 -18.44 -5.19
CA ALA A 115 -22.71 -19.87 -5.10
C ALA A 115 -22.77 -20.56 -6.46
N ASP A 116 -23.76 -20.22 -7.29
CA ASP A 116 -23.89 -20.78 -8.64
C ASP A 116 -22.78 -20.32 -9.59
N SER A 117 -22.35 -19.07 -9.47
CA SER A 117 -21.18 -18.54 -10.18
C SER A 117 -19.91 -19.29 -9.77
N ILE A 118 -19.71 -19.54 -8.47
CA ILE A 118 -18.59 -20.34 -7.94
C ILE A 118 -18.62 -21.77 -8.47
N LYS A 119 -19.77 -22.45 -8.41
CA LYS A 119 -19.93 -23.83 -8.92
C LYS A 119 -19.62 -23.91 -10.42
N THR A 120 -20.09 -22.93 -11.18
CA THR A 120 -19.83 -22.82 -12.63
C THR A 120 -18.34 -22.61 -12.92
N LEU A 121 -17.67 -21.73 -12.18
CA LEU A 121 -16.24 -21.46 -12.30
C LEU A 121 -15.39 -22.71 -12.02
N ILE A 122 -15.70 -23.42 -10.92
CA ILE A 122 -14.95 -24.61 -10.52
C ILE A 122 -15.24 -25.78 -11.46
N GLY A 123 -16.47 -25.91 -11.99
CA GLY A 123 -16.89 -26.95 -12.95
C GLY A 123 -16.84 -28.38 -12.42
N LYS A 124 -16.57 -28.53 -11.11
CA LYS A 124 -16.50 -29.82 -10.41
C LYS A 124 -17.22 -29.74 -9.07
N SER A 125 -17.57 -30.90 -8.50
CA SER A 125 -18.14 -30.95 -7.15
C SER A 125 -17.10 -30.50 -6.12
N ILE A 126 -17.45 -29.57 -5.25
CA ILE A 126 -16.66 -29.13 -4.12
C ILE A 126 -16.82 -30.18 -3.00
N ASP A 127 -15.71 -30.71 -2.48
CA ASP A 127 -15.72 -31.71 -1.41
C ASP A 127 -15.57 -31.03 -0.02
N PHE A 128 -14.87 -29.88 0.05
CA PHE A 128 -14.63 -29.15 1.30
C PHE A 128 -14.78 -27.65 1.11
N ILE A 129 -15.40 -26.98 2.10
CA ILE A 129 -15.44 -25.54 2.23
C ILE A 129 -14.70 -25.17 3.51
N PHE A 130 -13.79 -24.23 3.43
CA PHE A 130 -12.99 -23.79 4.57
C PHE A 130 -13.35 -22.36 4.97
N SER A 131 -13.54 -22.14 6.25
CA SER A 131 -13.69 -20.78 6.81
C SER A 131 -13.18 -20.73 8.26
N SER A 132 -13.10 -19.51 8.83
CA SER A 132 -12.87 -19.32 10.27
C SER A 132 -14.14 -18.89 11.01
N GLU A 133 -15.29 -18.84 10.32
CA GLU A 133 -16.57 -18.35 10.87
C GLU A 133 -17.58 -19.48 11.01
N PRO A 134 -17.86 -19.95 12.24
CA PRO A 134 -18.86 -21.00 12.49
C PRO A 134 -20.27 -20.64 12.02
N SER A 135 -20.63 -19.36 12.08
CA SER A 135 -21.95 -18.84 11.67
C SER A 135 -22.31 -19.06 10.20
N TYR A 136 -21.33 -19.41 9.36
CA TYR A 136 -21.59 -19.70 7.95
C TYR A 136 -21.99 -21.16 7.68
N SER A 137 -21.98 -22.04 8.70
CA SER A 137 -22.25 -23.48 8.49
C SER A 137 -23.60 -23.72 7.84
N ASP A 138 -24.67 -23.12 8.34
CA ASP A 138 -26.02 -23.32 7.82
C ASP A 138 -26.14 -22.88 6.35
N TYR A 139 -25.52 -21.74 6.00
CA TYR A 139 -25.49 -21.26 4.62
C TYR A 139 -24.72 -22.21 3.68
N PHE A 140 -23.59 -22.75 4.15
CA PHE A 140 -22.80 -23.66 3.31
C PHE A 140 -23.46 -25.01 3.15
N ASP A 141 -24.17 -25.51 4.17
CA ASP A 141 -24.93 -26.76 4.09
C ASP A 141 -26.06 -26.63 3.06
N ASP A 142 -26.75 -25.50 3.01
CA ASP A 142 -27.82 -25.23 2.04
C ASP A 142 -27.29 -25.04 0.61
N LEU A 143 -26.26 -24.19 0.46
CA LEU A 143 -25.72 -23.83 -0.85
C LEU A 143 -24.85 -24.94 -1.48
N TYR A 144 -24.19 -25.76 -0.66
CA TYR A 144 -23.25 -26.79 -1.09
C TYR A 144 -23.48 -28.13 -0.36
N PRO A 145 -24.63 -28.76 -0.52
CA PRO A 145 -25.08 -29.92 0.30
C PRO A 145 -24.17 -31.16 0.17
N LYS A 146 -23.21 -31.16 -0.77
CA LYS A 146 -22.25 -32.27 -0.96
C LYS A 146 -20.87 -31.95 -0.38
N ALA A 147 -20.63 -30.70 0.06
CA ALA A 147 -19.39 -30.28 0.61
C ALA A 147 -19.41 -30.38 2.14
N LYS A 148 -18.25 -30.66 2.74
CA LYS A 148 -18.09 -30.60 4.20
C LYS A 148 -17.51 -29.26 4.59
N HIS A 149 -18.19 -28.51 5.46
CA HIS A 149 -17.63 -27.30 6.04
C HIS A 149 -16.58 -27.64 7.10
N ILE A 150 -15.37 -27.09 6.95
CA ILE A 150 -14.24 -27.24 7.88
C ILE A 150 -13.91 -25.87 8.45
N ILE A 151 -14.08 -25.73 9.75
CA ILE A 151 -13.77 -24.50 10.48
C ILE A 151 -12.31 -24.55 10.92
N ILE A 152 -11.56 -23.49 10.60
CA ILE A 152 -10.14 -23.36 10.93
C ILE A 152 -9.94 -22.15 11.83
N ASP A 153 -9.46 -22.39 13.07
CA ASP A 153 -9.07 -21.38 14.06
C ASP A 153 -10.20 -20.35 14.34
N ALA A 154 -11.41 -20.86 14.64
CA ALA A 154 -12.59 -20.03 14.93
C ALA A 154 -12.34 -18.99 16.04
N ASP A 155 -11.62 -19.40 17.09
CA ASP A 155 -11.29 -18.54 18.22
C ASP A 155 -10.11 -17.58 17.95
N ARG A 156 -9.53 -17.63 16.75
CA ARG A 156 -8.37 -16.79 16.33
C ARG A 156 -7.20 -16.83 17.32
N GLN A 157 -6.92 -18.02 17.86
CA GLN A 157 -5.90 -18.20 18.92
C GLN A 157 -4.49 -17.89 18.41
N LEU A 158 -4.19 -18.23 17.16
CA LEU A 158 -2.85 -18.03 16.59
C LEU A 158 -2.65 -16.59 16.07
N TYR A 159 -3.68 -16.02 15.45
CA TYR A 159 -3.65 -14.65 14.92
C TYR A 159 -4.90 -13.89 15.38
N PRO A 160 -4.85 -13.25 16.57
CA PRO A 160 -6.02 -12.61 17.18
C PRO A 160 -6.36 -11.28 16.47
N ILE A 161 -6.73 -11.35 15.20
CA ILE A 161 -7.04 -10.21 14.35
C ILE A 161 -8.20 -10.51 13.40
N SER A 162 -9.01 -9.49 13.09
CA SER A 162 -10.03 -9.54 12.04
C SER A 162 -9.85 -8.43 11.02
N ALA A 163 -10.39 -8.63 9.82
CA ALA A 163 -10.40 -7.59 8.80
C ALA A 163 -11.21 -6.35 9.24
N SER A 164 -12.26 -6.53 10.05
CA SER A 164 -13.03 -5.42 10.63
C SER A 164 -12.20 -4.60 11.61
N GLN A 165 -11.44 -5.25 12.49
CA GLN A 165 -10.54 -4.57 13.41
C GLN A 165 -9.45 -3.79 12.66
N LEU A 166 -8.83 -4.38 11.63
CA LEU A 166 -7.85 -3.68 10.79
C LEU A 166 -8.43 -2.42 10.12
N ARG A 167 -9.68 -2.49 9.66
CA ARG A 167 -10.34 -1.30 9.08
C ARG A 167 -10.68 -0.24 10.12
N HIS A 168 -11.06 -0.64 11.31
CA HIS A 168 -11.41 0.27 12.40
C HIS A 168 -10.18 0.97 13.00
N ASP A 169 -9.13 0.20 13.31
CA ASP A 169 -7.95 0.69 14.02
C ASP A 169 -6.89 1.29 13.07
N GLY A 170 -6.90 0.88 11.81
CA GLY A 170 -5.87 1.18 10.83
C GLY A 170 -4.81 0.08 10.71
N ALA A 171 -4.27 -0.12 9.51
CA ALA A 171 -3.31 -1.17 9.21
C ALA A 171 -1.96 -1.00 9.93
N ILE A 172 -1.52 0.23 10.16
CA ILE A 172 -0.27 0.57 10.85
C ILE A 172 -0.26 0.07 12.29
N GLN A 173 -1.41 0.12 12.99
CA GLN A 173 -1.51 -0.33 14.39
C GLN A 173 -1.35 -1.85 14.53
N HIS A 174 -1.66 -2.59 13.47
CA HIS A 174 -1.60 -4.05 13.44
C HIS A 174 -0.60 -4.57 12.40
N TRP A 175 0.50 -3.83 12.19
CA TRP A 175 1.49 -4.08 11.15
C TRP A 175 2.00 -5.52 11.12
N ASP A 176 2.24 -6.10 12.31
CA ASP A 176 2.76 -7.46 12.44
C ASP A 176 1.74 -8.54 12.06
N MET A 177 0.45 -8.17 11.98
CA MET A 177 -0.61 -9.07 11.52
C MET A 177 -0.79 -9.06 10.01
N LEU A 178 -0.11 -8.16 9.29
CA LEU A 178 -0.14 -8.10 7.83
C LEU A 178 0.87 -9.06 7.22
N PRO A 179 0.50 -9.81 6.17
CA PRO A 179 1.46 -10.52 5.32
C PRO A 179 2.37 -9.54 4.56
N ASP A 180 3.58 -9.98 4.21
CA ASP A 180 4.54 -9.12 3.50
C ASP A 180 4.04 -8.65 2.13
N ALA A 181 3.23 -9.45 1.44
CA ALA A 181 2.56 -9.04 0.21
C ALA A 181 1.56 -7.89 0.39
N VAL A 182 1.05 -7.69 1.61
CA VAL A 182 0.02 -6.69 1.94
C VAL A 182 0.63 -5.39 2.48
N LYS A 183 1.69 -5.50 3.28
CA LYS A 183 2.38 -4.37 3.93
C LYS A 183 2.68 -3.18 3.00
N PRO A 184 3.18 -3.38 1.76
CA PRO A 184 3.49 -2.26 0.87
C PRO A 184 2.31 -1.34 0.56
N CYS A 185 1.07 -1.83 0.62
CA CYS A 185 -0.10 -1.01 0.37
C CYS A 185 -0.41 -0.01 1.49
N PHE A 186 0.15 -0.25 2.69
CA PHE A 186 -0.12 0.55 3.88
C PHE A 186 1.12 1.26 4.41
N ALA A 187 2.31 0.98 3.84
CA ALA A 187 3.54 1.68 4.20
C ALA A 187 3.43 3.17 3.85
N LYS A 188 3.69 4.02 4.85
CA LYS A 188 3.69 5.48 4.69
C LYS A 188 4.96 5.96 4.02
N SER A 189 4.83 6.96 3.17
CA SER A 189 5.93 7.57 2.43
C SER A 189 6.17 9.01 2.88
N VAL A 190 7.41 9.31 3.24
CA VAL A 190 7.84 10.67 3.61
C VAL A 190 8.94 11.10 2.66
N VAL A 191 8.69 12.12 1.86
CA VAL A 191 9.69 12.68 0.97
C VAL A 191 10.33 13.94 1.57
N ILE A 192 11.65 14.02 1.47
CA ILE A 192 12.48 15.10 1.98
C ILE A 192 13.05 15.84 0.77
N VAL A 193 12.65 17.08 0.62
CA VAL A 193 12.97 17.90 -0.55
C VAL A 193 13.65 19.21 -0.15
N GLY A 194 14.26 19.88 -1.09
CA GLY A 194 15.02 21.13 -0.90
C GLY A 194 16.17 21.22 -1.87
N THR A 195 16.80 22.38 -1.96
CA THR A 195 17.94 22.62 -2.84
C THR A 195 19.20 21.89 -2.38
N GLU A 196 20.31 22.10 -3.07
CA GLU A 196 21.59 21.51 -2.69
C GLU A 196 22.05 21.94 -1.28
N SER A 197 22.76 21.04 -0.61
CA SER A 197 23.37 21.30 0.71
C SER A 197 22.40 21.74 1.82
N THR A 198 21.14 21.29 1.75
CA THR A 198 20.13 21.56 2.80
C THR A 198 20.05 20.45 3.85
N GLY A 199 20.85 19.38 3.74
CA GLY A 199 20.90 18.29 4.72
C GLY A 199 19.85 17.19 4.54
N LYS A 200 19.21 17.09 3.37
CA LYS A 200 18.18 16.07 3.03
C LYS A 200 18.64 14.65 3.36
N THR A 201 19.76 14.22 2.78
CA THR A 201 20.31 12.88 2.96
C THR A 201 20.61 12.56 4.43
N THR A 202 21.16 13.52 5.16
CA THR A 202 21.45 13.35 6.59
C THR A 202 20.17 13.15 7.38
N LEU A 203 19.14 13.95 7.11
CA LEU A 203 17.84 13.82 7.77
C LEU A 203 17.16 12.49 7.41
N ALA A 204 17.14 12.12 6.12
CA ALA A 204 16.56 10.86 5.66
C ALA A 204 17.19 9.64 6.35
N LYS A 205 18.53 9.60 6.44
CA LYS A 205 19.29 8.54 7.13
C LYS A 205 18.95 8.46 8.62
N ASN A 206 18.94 9.61 9.30
CA ASN A 206 18.65 9.66 10.73
C ASN A 206 17.20 9.24 11.05
N LEU A 207 16.23 9.67 10.24
CA LEU A 207 14.83 9.28 10.39
C LEU A 207 14.65 7.79 10.09
N ALA A 208 15.25 7.26 9.03
CA ALA A 208 15.20 5.84 8.72
C ALA A 208 15.75 4.98 9.86
N HIS A 209 16.88 5.40 10.45
CA HIS A 209 17.44 4.73 11.63
C HIS A 209 16.50 4.81 12.85
N HIS A 210 15.88 5.97 13.11
CA HIS A 210 14.96 6.15 14.23
C HIS A 210 13.74 5.25 14.17
N TYR A 211 13.16 5.08 12.97
CA TYR A 211 11.97 4.25 12.76
C TYR A 211 12.27 2.80 12.39
N ASP A 212 13.54 2.38 12.48
CA ASP A 212 13.99 1.03 12.09
C ASP A 212 13.47 0.62 10.70
N THR A 213 13.74 1.46 9.70
CA THR A 213 13.24 1.30 8.34
C THR A 213 14.28 1.71 7.29
N CYS A 214 13.87 1.69 6.02
CA CYS A 214 14.71 2.07 4.90
C CYS A 214 14.47 3.50 4.42
N TYR A 215 15.41 4.00 3.62
CA TYR A 215 15.26 5.23 2.85
C TYR A 215 15.75 5.01 1.42
N VAL A 216 15.29 5.87 0.51
CA VAL A 216 15.74 5.94 -0.89
C VAL A 216 16.76 7.05 -1.00
N GLU A 217 17.95 6.72 -1.48
CA GLU A 217 19.01 7.70 -1.73
C GLU A 217 18.68 8.56 -2.94
N GLU A 218 19.23 9.77 -2.98
CA GLU A 218 19.15 10.66 -4.13
C GLU A 218 19.78 10.00 -5.38
N ALA A 219 18.95 9.63 -6.36
CA ALA A 219 19.38 8.88 -7.52
C ALA A 219 20.35 9.68 -8.41
N GLY A 220 20.19 11.01 -8.48
CA GLY A 220 21.08 11.88 -9.25
C GLY A 220 22.53 11.82 -8.77
N ARG A 221 22.76 11.90 -7.45
CA ARG A 221 24.09 11.78 -6.87
C ARG A 221 24.72 10.44 -7.22
N LYS A 222 23.99 9.34 -6.99
CA LYS A 222 24.47 7.99 -7.27
C LYS A 222 24.79 7.80 -8.74
N PHE A 223 23.93 8.32 -9.62
CA PHE A 223 24.15 8.27 -11.07
C PHE A 223 25.48 8.91 -11.47
N TYR A 224 25.77 10.15 -11.00
CA TYR A 224 27.02 10.84 -11.35
C TYR A 224 28.26 10.23 -10.69
N GLU A 225 28.15 9.67 -9.51
CA GLU A 225 29.22 8.89 -8.87
C GLU A 225 29.56 7.63 -9.68
N GLU A 226 28.58 6.90 -10.18
CA GLU A 226 28.75 5.65 -10.95
C GLU A 226 29.43 5.91 -12.31
N ILE A 227 29.03 6.95 -13.03
CA ILE A 227 29.63 7.28 -14.33
C ILE A 227 30.93 8.08 -14.19
N ASN A 228 31.31 8.48 -12.97
CA ASN A 228 32.46 9.30 -12.65
C ASN A 228 32.57 10.55 -13.56
N ALA A 229 31.44 11.22 -13.80
CA ALA A 229 31.34 12.37 -14.68
C ALA A 229 30.74 13.58 -13.97
N GLU A 230 31.30 14.76 -14.29
CA GLU A 230 30.76 16.06 -13.86
C GLU A 230 29.91 16.72 -14.97
N ILE A 231 29.78 16.06 -16.12
CA ILE A 231 29.05 16.58 -17.28
C ILE A 231 27.63 16.08 -17.24
N VAL A 232 26.68 17.01 -17.21
CA VAL A 232 25.24 16.76 -17.14
C VAL A 232 24.66 16.78 -18.56
N LEU A 233 24.01 15.69 -18.96
CA LEU A 233 23.29 15.58 -20.23
C LEU A 233 21.78 15.66 -20.02
N LEU A 234 21.05 16.05 -21.05
CA LEU A 234 19.59 16.20 -20.96
C LEU A 234 18.87 14.87 -20.67
N GLU A 235 19.31 13.80 -21.27
CA GLU A 235 18.78 12.43 -21.08
C GLU A 235 19.00 11.86 -19.68
N ASP A 236 20.01 12.31 -18.95
CA ASP A 236 20.35 11.81 -17.61
C ASP A 236 19.19 12.01 -16.64
N PHE A 237 18.50 13.16 -16.71
CA PHE A 237 17.40 13.47 -15.78
C PHE A 237 16.22 12.51 -15.89
N ALA A 238 15.87 12.09 -17.11
CA ALA A 238 14.82 11.10 -17.32
C ALA A 238 15.22 9.74 -16.75
N GLN A 239 16.47 9.31 -16.97
CA GLN A 239 17.01 8.07 -16.43
C GLN A 239 17.02 8.11 -14.90
N ILE A 240 17.57 9.17 -14.31
CA ILE A 240 17.60 9.39 -12.85
C ILE A 240 16.19 9.27 -12.24
N ALA A 241 15.18 9.90 -12.85
CA ALA A 241 13.82 9.85 -12.36
C ALA A 241 13.21 8.45 -12.42
N TYR A 242 13.43 7.68 -13.48
CA TYR A 242 12.98 6.29 -13.58
C TYR A 242 13.67 5.35 -12.59
N GLU A 243 14.98 5.48 -12.42
CA GLU A 243 15.73 4.71 -11.43
C GLU A 243 15.28 5.04 -10.02
N HIS A 244 15.04 6.31 -9.74
CA HIS A 244 14.52 6.74 -8.44
C HIS A 244 13.16 6.10 -8.13
N LYS A 245 12.21 6.11 -9.08
CA LYS A 245 10.92 5.42 -8.93
C LYS A 245 11.06 3.90 -8.77
N TYR A 246 12.05 3.29 -9.41
CA TYR A 246 12.36 1.87 -9.18
C TYR A 246 12.81 1.63 -7.74
N HIS A 247 13.72 2.44 -7.20
CA HIS A 247 14.20 2.32 -5.83
C HIS A 247 13.10 2.60 -4.79
N GLU A 248 12.23 3.59 -5.03
CA GLU A 248 11.06 3.82 -4.19
C GLU A 248 10.16 2.58 -4.09
N ARG A 249 9.91 1.91 -5.20
CA ARG A 249 9.13 0.66 -5.22
C ARG A 249 9.79 -0.45 -4.40
N GLN A 250 11.12 -0.55 -4.41
CA GLN A 250 11.84 -1.52 -3.58
C GLN A 250 11.78 -1.13 -2.09
N ALA A 251 12.01 0.14 -1.78
CA ALA A 251 11.91 0.66 -0.42
C ALA A 251 10.51 0.44 0.19
N LYS A 252 9.46 0.70 -0.59
CA LYS A 252 8.07 0.45 -0.17
C LYS A 252 7.82 -1.00 0.23
N LYS A 253 8.48 -1.97 -0.43
CA LYS A 253 8.39 -3.40 -0.08
C LYS A 253 9.16 -3.75 1.18
N ALA A 254 10.29 -3.08 1.42
CA ALA A 254 11.16 -3.31 2.56
C ALA A 254 10.77 -2.49 3.80
N ALA A 255 9.85 -1.55 3.67
CA ALA A 255 9.47 -0.61 4.70
C ALA A 255 8.91 -1.28 5.96
N ASN A 256 9.31 -0.76 7.12
CA ASN A 256 8.69 -1.04 8.40
C ASN A 256 7.73 0.09 8.75
N LYS A 257 6.46 -0.01 8.35
CA LYS A 257 5.38 1.00 8.51
C LYS A 257 5.56 2.27 7.69
N ILE A 258 6.80 2.75 7.51
CA ILE A 258 7.16 4.02 6.87
C ILE A 258 8.47 3.83 6.11
N TYR A 259 8.69 4.62 5.07
CA TYR A 259 9.98 4.76 4.40
C TYR A 259 10.21 6.22 4.02
N PHE A 260 11.48 6.59 3.86
CA PHE A 260 11.89 7.94 3.54
C PHE A 260 12.43 8.03 2.12
N VAL A 261 12.24 9.17 1.47
CA VAL A 261 12.68 9.40 0.09
C VAL A 261 13.48 10.69 0.07
N ASP A 262 14.75 10.61 -0.34
CA ASP A 262 15.61 11.77 -0.53
C ASP A 262 15.48 12.25 -1.97
N THR A 263 14.86 13.41 -2.16
CA THR A 263 14.58 14.00 -3.47
C THR A 263 13.46 13.27 -4.23
N GLU A 264 12.98 13.84 -5.36
CA GLU A 264 11.89 13.31 -6.18
C GLU A 264 11.81 14.03 -7.55
N ALA A 265 10.84 13.69 -8.40
CA ALA A 265 10.82 14.12 -9.80
C ALA A 265 10.66 15.64 -10.01
N ILE A 266 9.95 16.38 -9.13
CA ILE A 266 9.84 17.85 -9.23
C ILE A 266 11.20 18.50 -8.95
N THR A 267 11.92 17.97 -7.96
CA THR A 267 13.29 18.43 -7.66
C THR A 267 14.24 18.05 -8.80
N THR A 268 14.09 16.87 -9.41
CA THR A 268 14.84 16.49 -10.62
C THR A 268 14.54 17.42 -11.79
N GLN A 269 13.27 17.82 -11.98
CA GLN A 269 12.87 18.82 -12.99
C GLN A 269 13.52 20.19 -12.69
N PHE A 270 13.51 20.60 -11.41
CA PHE A 270 14.21 21.82 -11.00
C PHE A 270 15.69 21.78 -11.40
N PHE A 271 16.40 20.68 -11.17
CA PHE A 271 17.81 20.55 -11.56
C PHE A 271 18.01 20.57 -13.09
N SER A 272 17.13 19.93 -13.87
CA SER A 272 17.17 20.05 -15.33
C SER A 272 17.08 21.52 -15.78
N MET A 273 16.18 22.29 -15.17
CA MET A 273 16.03 23.70 -15.47
C MET A 273 17.16 24.56 -14.92
N ALA A 274 17.77 24.18 -13.79
CA ALA A 274 18.85 24.95 -13.15
C ALA A 274 20.20 24.78 -13.87
N TYR A 275 20.51 23.56 -14.36
CA TYR A 275 21.76 23.25 -15.03
C TYR A 275 21.72 23.48 -16.54
N LEU A 276 20.61 23.14 -17.21
CA LEU A 276 20.50 23.15 -18.67
C LEU A 276 19.49 24.15 -19.21
N ASP A 277 18.75 24.85 -18.34
CA ASP A 277 17.64 25.73 -18.70
C ASP A 277 16.54 25.05 -19.55
N VAL A 278 16.33 23.73 -19.31
CA VAL A 278 15.36 22.90 -20.06
C VAL A 278 14.36 22.28 -19.09
N ARG A 279 13.06 22.47 -19.40
CA ARG A 279 11.96 21.73 -18.78
C ARG A 279 11.62 20.50 -19.59
N GLN A 280 11.56 19.33 -18.96
CA GLN A 280 11.28 18.05 -19.60
C GLN A 280 9.87 17.56 -19.28
N SER A 281 9.05 17.32 -20.27
CA SER A 281 7.67 16.82 -20.09
C SER A 281 7.61 15.45 -19.42
N VAL A 282 8.59 14.58 -19.63
CA VAL A 282 8.66 13.27 -19.00
C VAL A 282 8.77 13.39 -17.47
N LEU A 283 9.52 14.36 -16.97
CA LEU A 283 9.65 14.62 -15.52
C LEU A 283 8.35 15.16 -14.94
N ASP A 284 7.66 16.04 -15.69
CA ASP A 284 6.34 16.55 -15.29
C ASP A 284 5.31 15.41 -15.19
N GLU A 285 5.31 14.47 -16.12
CA GLU A 285 4.40 13.31 -16.07
C GLU A 285 4.73 12.36 -14.91
N ILE A 286 6.02 12.13 -14.62
CA ILE A 286 6.41 11.34 -13.44
C ILE A 286 5.99 12.05 -12.15
N ALA A 287 6.18 13.37 -12.07
CA ALA A 287 5.79 14.18 -10.92
C ALA A 287 4.30 14.11 -10.61
N LYS A 288 3.43 14.13 -11.62
CA LYS A 288 1.96 14.00 -11.49
C LYS A 288 1.52 12.63 -10.93
N LEU A 289 2.35 11.61 -11.04
CA LEU A 289 2.09 10.25 -10.53
C LEU A 289 2.60 10.04 -9.10
N GLN A 290 3.20 11.07 -8.49
CA GLN A 290 3.74 10.98 -7.13
C GLN A 290 2.62 11.20 -6.11
N ASP A 291 2.56 10.31 -5.11
CA ASP A 291 1.59 10.35 -4.02
C ASP A 291 2.32 10.00 -2.71
N TYR A 292 2.99 11.01 -2.14
CA TYR A 292 3.64 10.86 -0.84
C TYR A 292 2.70 11.31 0.27
N ASP A 293 2.68 10.54 1.38
CA ASP A 293 1.83 10.84 2.54
C ASP A 293 2.28 12.12 3.29
N LEU A 294 3.58 12.47 3.21
CA LEU A 294 4.15 13.63 3.87
C LEU A 294 5.31 14.21 3.07
N TRP A 295 5.30 15.54 2.89
CA TRP A 295 6.36 16.29 2.23
C TRP A 295 7.06 17.22 3.24
N LEU A 296 8.37 17.07 3.39
CA LEU A 296 9.21 17.90 4.25
C LEU A 296 10.17 18.74 3.38
N PHE A 297 9.97 20.05 3.34
CA PHE A 297 10.79 20.96 2.58
C PHE A 297 11.87 21.58 3.48
N LEU A 298 13.13 21.26 3.23
CA LEU A 298 14.27 21.80 3.99
C LEU A 298 14.70 23.16 3.43
N GLU A 299 14.67 24.18 4.29
CA GLU A 299 15.17 25.51 3.96
C GLU A 299 16.67 25.53 3.72
N ALA A 300 17.15 26.51 2.93
CA ALA A 300 18.56 26.67 2.62
C ALA A 300 19.29 27.54 3.68
N ASP A 301 18.91 27.41 4.95
CA ASP A 301 19.35 28.23 6.08
C ASP A 301 20.53 27.64 6.91
N ILE A 302 21.08 26.49 6.47
CA ILE A 302 22.33 25.93 7.01
C ILE A 302 23.53 26.26 6.13
N GLU A 303 24.73 26.15 6.71
CA GLU A 303 25.98 26.38 6.00
C GLU A 303 26.10 25.44 4.78
N TRP A 304 26.55 26.02 3.66
CA TRP A 304 26.77 25.25 2.44
C TRP A 304 28.13 24.52 2.54
N VAL A 305 28.10 23.23 2.20
CA VAL A 305 29.29 22.38 2.23
C VAL A 305 29.57 21.87 0.80
N ALA A 306 30.77 22.14 0.30
CA ALA A 306 31.26 21.62 -0.97
C ALA A 306 31.52 20.12 -0.88
N ASP A 307 31.05 19.35 -1.86
CA ASP A 307 31.33 17.92 -1.95
C ASP A 307 31.73 17.45 -3.38
N GLY A 308 32.16 18.43 -4.21
CA GLY A 308 32.63 18.16 -5.57
C GLY A 308 31.53 18.08 -6.63
N LEU A 309 30.31 17.74 -6.27
CA LEU A 309 29.15 17.63 -7.17
C LEU A 309 28.18 18.81 -7.04
N ARG A 310 28.44 19.75 -6.14
CA ARG A 310 27.55 20.88 -5.84
C ARG A 310 28.08 22.16 -6.48
N SER A 311 27.19 22.88 -7.17
CA SER A 311 27.54 24.05 -7.99
C SER A 311 27.00 25.37 -7.46
N PHE A 312 26.04 25.38 -6.53
CA PHE A 312 25.29 26.58 -6.13
C PHE A 312 25.68 27.08 -4.72
N GLY A 313 26.97 27.34 -4.47
CA GLY A 313 27.49 27.78 -3.15
C GLY A 313 27.22 29.24 -2.79
N ASP A 314 27.00 30.12 -3.76
CA ASP A 314 26.70 31.53 -3.53
C ASP A 314 25.35 31.75 -2.85
N THR A 315 25.28 32.56 -1.80
CA THR A 315 24.06 32.77 -0.99
C THR A 315 22.92 33.31 -1.82
N GLN A 316 23.14 34.26 -2.75
CA GLN A 316 22.07 34.82 -3.57
C GLN A 316 21.54 33.79 -4.58
N VAL A 317 22.44 32.95 -5.10
CA VAL A 317 22.06 31.84 -5.97
C VAL A 317 21.23 30.79 -5.21
N ARG A 318 21.63 30.48 -3.98
CA ARG A 318 20.87 29.56 -3.10
C ARG A 318 19.46 30.08 -2.83
N ASP A 319 19.31 31.33 -2.44
CA ASP A 319 18.01 31.94 -2.18
C ASP A 319 17.13 31.96 -3.43
N LYS A 320 17.69 32.33 -4.58
CA LYS A 320 16.99 32.29 -5.86
C LYS A 320 16.52 30.89 -6.23
N ASN A 321 17.39 29.90 -6.07
CA ASN A 321 17.07 28.49 -6.37
C ASN A 321 16.02 27.94 -5.41
N ASN A 322 16.10 28.29 -4.11
CA ASN A 322 15.10 27.93 -3.13
C ASN A 322 13.70 28.49 -3.50
N GLN A 323 13.62 29.73 -3.94
CA GLN A 323 12.37 30.35 -4.42
C GLN A 323 11.87 29.69 -5.71
N ARG A 324 12.75 29.37 -6.66
CA ARG A 324 12.37 28.69 -7.91
C ARG A 324 11.79 27.30 -7.63
N LEU A 325 12.42 26.54 -6.73
CA LEU A 325 11.94 25.21 -6.34
C LEU A 325 10.58 25.28 -5.66
N LYS A 326 10.38 26.22 -4.73
CA LYS A 326 9.07 26.49 -4.09
C LYS A 326 8.00 26.88 -5.11
N SER A 327 8.35 27.68 -6.10
CA SER A 327 7.42 28.06 -7.18
C SER A 327 7.01 26.84 -8.00
N LEU A 328 7.94 25.93 -8.27
CA LEU A 328 7.66 24.70 -9.00
C LEU A 328 6.75 23.77 -8.19
N PHE A 329 6.98 23.59 -6.87
CA PHE A 329 6.06 22.85 -6.00
C PHE A 329 4.65 23.43 -5.96
N ASN A 330 4.54 24.77 -5.94
CA ASN A 330 3.24 25.44 -6.01
C ASN A 330 2.54 25.18 -7.35
N GLU A 331 3.26 25.13 -8.47
CA GLU A 331 2.72 24.79 -9.80
C GLU A 331 2.12 23.37 -9.82
N PHE A 332 2.75 22.43 -9.13
CA PHE A 332 2.25 21.06 -8.95
C PHE A 332 1.24 20.90 -7.80
N GLU A 333 0.82 21.99 -7.17
CA GLU A 333 -0.13 22.01 -6.05
C GLU A 333 0.29 21.15 -4.85
N VAL A 334 1.60 20.94 -4.66
CA VAL A 334 2.15 20.13 -3.57
C VAL A 334 2.04 20.87 -2.25
N ARG A 335 1.45 20.21 -1.25
CA ARG A 335 1.42 20.69 0.14
C ARG A 335 2.60 20.12 0.90
N TYR A 336 3.44 20.98 1.45
CA TYR A 336 4.63 20.59 2.20
C TYR A 336 4.76 21.35 3.52
N HIS A 337 5.46 20.76 4.46
CA HIS A 337 5.88 21.42 5.71
C HIS A 337 7.30 21.95 5.56
N ILE A 338 7.48 23.21 5.93
CA ILE A 338 8.80 23.84 5.93
C ILE A 338 9.55 23.41 7.18
N ILE A 339 10.76 22.90 6.99
CA ILE A 339 11.67 22.47 8.04
C ILE A 339 12.91 23.38 7.99
N SER A 340 13.20 24.08 9.09
CA SER A 340 14.27 25.08 9.20
C SER A 340 15.09 24.92 10.47
N GLY A 341 16.16 25.70 10.59
CA GLY A 341 17.06 25.69 11.74
C GLY A 341 18.22 24.70 11.61
N ASN A 342 18.88 24.39 12.72
CA ASN A 342 20.00 23.46 12.75
C ASN A 342 19.55 21.99 12.62
N TYR A 343 20.50 21.06 12.49
CA TYR A 343 20.20 19.63 12.28
C TYR A 343 19.32 19.01 13.36
N ASP A 344 19.52 19.39 14.64
CA ASP A 344 18.75 18.86 15.76
C ASP A 344 17.31 19.40 15.79
N GLU A 345 17.13 20.68 15.49
CA GLU A 345 15.81 21.31 15.36
C GLU A 345 15.02 20.69 14.23
N ARG A 346 15.61 20.54 13.05
CA ARG A 346 14.99 19.88 11.87
C ARG A 346 14.57 18.46 12.17
N TYR A 347 15.43 17.70 12.83
CA TYR A 347 15.14 16.33 13.21
C TYR A 347 13.94 16.26 14.15
N LYS A 348 13.94 17.05 15.24
CA LYS A 348 12.84 17.08 16.21
C LYS A 348 11.51 17.55 15.61
N GLU A 349 11.57 18.53 14.71
CA GLU A 349 10.36 19.01 14.04
C GLU A 349 9.81 17.98 13.08
N SER A 350 10.65 17.29 12.33
CA SER A 350 10.25 16.21 11.43
C SER A 350 9.56 15.08 12.18
N LEU A 351 10.08 14.66 13.35
CA LEU A 351 9.45 13.63 14.18
C LEU A 351 8.00 13.97 14.54
N LYS A 352 7.69 15.23 14.86
CA LYS A 352 6.30 15.65 15.21
C LYS A 352 5.31 15.39 14.07
N TYR A 353 5.72 15.69 12.83
CA TYR A 353 4.86 15.45 11.65
C TYR A 353 4.72 13.97 11.36
N ILE A 354 5.80 13.21 11.49
CA ILE A 354 5.83 11.78 11.20
C ILE A 354 5.03 10.98 12.24
N ASP A 355 5.21 11.27 13.54
CA ASP A 355 4.46 10.60 14.60
C ASP A 355 2.94 10.85 14.45
N LYS A 356 2.56 12.07 14.07
CA LYS A 356 1.18 12.39 13.75
C LYS A 356 0.66 11.57 12.54
N LEU A 357 1.47 11.41 11.48
CA LEU A 357 1.11 10.60 10.31
C LEU A 357 0.89 9.13 10.67
N LEU A 358 1.72 8.56 11.55
CA LEU A 358 1.63 7.16 11.97
C LEU A 358 0.48 6.86 12.93
N THR A 359 -0.16 7.89 13.51
CA THR A 359 -1.30 7.77 14.43
C THR A 359 -2.65 7.98 13.76
N GLN A 360 -2.67 8.45 12.52
CA GLN A 360 -3.90 8.63 11.72
C GLN A 360 -4.35 7.29 11.11
#